data_728523b878deb6a1495852a3c3677e6d
#
_entry.id   728523b878deb6a1495852a3c3677e6d
#
_cell.length_a   1.000
_cell.length_b   1.000
_cell.length_c   1.000
_cell.angle_alpha   90.00
_cell.angle_beta   90.00
_cell.angle_gamma   90.00
#
_symmetry.space_group_name_H-M   'P 1'
#
loop_
_entity.id
_entity.type
_entity.pdbx_description
1 polymer ?
#
loop_
_entity_poly.entity_id
_entity_poly.type
_entity_poly.pdbx_seq_one_letter_code
_entity_poly.pdbx_strand_id
1 'polypeptide(L)'
;METILVTGASGYIGSHTVLELLNKGYNVVGVDNFSNSSFESLRRVQKITGKTLKFYEGDIRDAQMLEQIFAENKVDAVIHFAALKAVGESCKIPLKYYDNNIAGTVTLLQVMDKCGVKKIIFSSSVTVYGTPERLPLDETCHLSTTNPYGSTKLMMEGIMQDLYKSDNEWNVILLRYFNPVGAHESGLIGEDPKGIPNNLMPFVAQVASGKLSCINVFGNDYDTPDGTGVRDYIHVVDLALGHIAAIEKCTDSGVHIYNLGTGHGYSVFDMIHAFEKACGKTLPYKVCPRRDGDIATCYAAPDKAKKELGWEAKFGIEEMCASQWKWQSGNPRGYEA
;
A
#
# COMPACT_ATOMS: atom_id res chain seq x y z
N MET A 1 -23.48 -10.00 -7.27
CA MET A 1 -22.02 -9.83 -7.37
C MET A 1 -21.77 -8.36 -7.09
N GLU A 2 -21.01 -8.06 -6.03
CA GLU A 2 -20.76 -6.67 -5.61
C GLU A 2 -19.81 -5.98 -6.59
N THR A 3 -20.01 -4.67 -6.76
CA THR A 3 -19.18 -3.79 -7.57
C THR A 3 -18.30 -2.94 -6.64
N ILE A 4 -17.00 -3.07 -6.79
CA ILE A 4 -16.01 -2.35 -5.97
C ILE A 4 -15.35 -1.26 -6.80
N LEU A 5 -15.47 -0.02 -6.34
CA LEU A 5 -14.68 1.09 -6.87
C LEU A 5 -13.30 1.09 -6.22
N VAL A 6 -12.25 1.03 -7.02
CA VAL A 6 -10.86 1.08 -6.56
C VAL A 6 -10.24 2.39 -7.04
N THR A 7 -9.91 3.29 -6.12
CA THR A 7 -9.14 4.51 -6.43
C THR A 7 -7.64 4.21 -6.33
N GLY A 8 -6.84 4.80 -7.21
CA GLY A 8 -5.42 4.42 -7.33
C GLY A 8 -5.25 3.00 -7.90
N ALA A 9 -6.20 2.59 -8.74
CA ALA A 9 -6.33 1.21 -9.24
C ALA A 9 -5.12 0.72 -10.04
N SER A 10 -4.44 1.61 -10.76
CA SER A 10 -3.26 1.27 -11.58
C SER A 10 -1.93 1.35 -10.82
N GLY A 11 -1.96 1.78 -9.55
CA GLY A 11 -0.80 1.78 -8.68
C GLY A 11 -0.34 0.37 -8.28
N TYR A 12 0.78 0.29 -7.56
CA TYR A 12 1.38 -1.00 -7.15
C TYR A 12 0.41 -1.87 -6.35
N ILE A 13 -0.08 -1.39 -5.20
CA ILE A 13 -1.01 -2.16 -4.36
C ILE A 13 -2.38 -2.27 -5.06
N GLY A 14 -2.84 -1.17 -5.69
CA GLY A 14 -4.12 -1.12 -6.39
C GLY A 14 -4.25 -2.19 -7.47
N SER A 15 -3.26 -2.33 -8.35
CA SER A 15 -3.30 -3.32 -9.44
C SER A 15 -3.30 -4.77 -8.94
N HIS A 16 -2.54 -5.08 -7.88
CA HIS A 16 -2.59 -6.42 -7.25
C HIS A 16 -3.94 -6.68 -6.59
N THR A 17 -4.52 -5.67 -5.93
CA THR A 17 -5.86 -5.81 -5.32
C THR A 17 -6.96 -5.95 -6.39
N VAL A 18 -6.88 -5.20 -7.49
CA VAL A 18 -7.78 -5.37 -8.64
C VAL A 18 -7.71 -6.79 -9.20
N LEU A 19 -6.50 -7.34 -9.32
CA LEU A 19 -6.30 -8.71 -9.77
C LEU A 19 -7.03 -9.72 -8.87
N GLU A 20 -6.84 -9.60 -7.56
CA GLU A 20 -7.45 -10.53 -6.61
C GLU A 20 -8.99 -10.35 -6.53
N LEU A 21 -9.49 -9.12 -6.62
CA LEU A 21 -10.94 -8.86 -6.72
C LEU A 21 -11.55 -9.55 -7.95
N LEU A 22 -10.91 -9.39 -9.11
CA LEU A 22 -11.36 -10.06 -10.34
C LEU A 22 -11.31 -11.57 -10.19
N ASN A 23 -10.24 -12.17 -9.63
CA ASN A 23 -10.14 -13.61 -9.38
C ASN A 23 -11.28 -14.10 -8.50
N LYS A 24 -11.64 -13.37 -7.45
CA LYS A 24 -12.78 -13.66 -6.56
C LYS A 24 -14.16 -13.45 -7.21
N GLY A 25 -14.21 -12.82 -8.37
CA GLY A 25 -15.44 -12.62 -9.13
C GLY A 25 -16.18 -11.33 -8.85
N TYR A 26 -15.57 -10.36 -8.16
CA TYR A 26 -16.14 -9.03 -8.02
C TYR A 26 -16.19 -8.28 -9.37
N ASN A 27 -17.17 -7.41 -9.53
CA ASN A 27 -17.12 -6.38 -10.56
C ASN A 27 -16.20 -5.26 -10.07
N VAL A 28 -15.26 -4.83 -10.91
CA VAL A 28 -14.30 -3.79 -10.54
C VAL A 28 -14.43 -2.58 -11.42
N VAL A 29 -14.53 -1.41 -10.80
CA VAL A 29 -14.41 -0.10 -11.43
C VAL A 29 -13.13 0.54 -10.90
N GLY A 30 -12.20 0.91 -11.78
CA GLY A 30 -10.94 1.55 -11.41
C GLY A 30 -10.95 3.04 -11.74
N VAL A 31 -10.32 3.85 -10.90
CA VAL A 31 -9.98 5.25 -11.20
C VAL A 31 -8.54 5.55 -10.80
N ASP A 32 -7.82 6.27 -11.65
CA ASP A 32 -6.43 6.68 -11.42
C ASP A 32 -6.07 7.88 -12.29
N ASN A 33 -5.23 8.79 -11.82
CA ASN A 33 -4.77 9.97 -12.56
C ASN A 33 -3.37 9.79 -13.17
N PHE A 34 -2.79 8.60 -13.05
CA PHE A 34 -1.46 8.23 -13.55
C PHE A 34 -0.30 9.12 -13.06
N SER A 35 -0.48 9.83 -11.95
CA SER A 35 0.60 10.68 -11.40
C SER A 35 1.85 9.87 -11.03
N ASN A 36 1.68 8.63 -10.55
CA ASN A 36 2.77 7.70 -10.20
C ASN A 36 2.42 6.25 -10.54
N SER A 37 1.72 6.02 -11.61
CA SER A 37 1.24 4.71 -12.06
C SER A 37 1.19 4.64 -13.59
N SER A 38 0.80 3.48 -14.12
CA SER A 38 0.63 3.26 -15.55
C SER A 38 -0.58 2.37 -15.82
N PHE A 39 -1.39 2.71 -16.83
CA PHE A 39 -2.51 1.86 -17.25
C PHE A 39 -2.06 0.47 -17.72
N GLU A 40 -0.79 0.33 -18.10
CA GLU A 40 -0.23 -0.97 -18.49
C GLU A 40 -0.33 -2.00 -17.36
N SER A 41 -0.27 -1.60 -16.10
CA SER A 41 -0.49 -2.51 -14.97
C SER A 41 -1.87 -3.20 -15.05
N LEU A 42 -2.92 -2.43 -15.34
CA LEU A 42 -4.30 -2.96 -15.47
C LEU A 42 -4.50 -3.75 -16.76
N ARG A 43 -3.84 -3.39 -17.87
CA ARG A 43 -3.84 -4.22 -19.08
C ARG A 43 -3.26 -5.61 -18.80
N ARG A 44 -2.17 -5.65 -18.03
CA ARG A 44 -1.55 -6.93 -17.64
C ARG A 44 -2.40 -7.69 -16.63
N VAL A 45 -3.11 -7.02 -15.72
CA VAL A 45 -4.10 -7.65 -14.85
C VAL A 45 -5.20 -8.33 -15.68
N GLN A 46 -5.76 -7.65 -16.68
CA GLN A 46 -6.76 -8.23 -17.58
C GLN A 46 -6.20 -9.42 -18.36
N LYS A 47 -4.94 -9.35 -18.79
CA LYS A 47 -4.26 -10.48 -19.46
C LYS A 47 -4.08 -11.68 -18.54
N ILE A 48 -3.73 -11.47 -17.26
CA ILE A 48 -3.53 -12.54 -16.27
C ILE A 48 -4.86 -13.21 -15.93
N THR A 49 -5.90 -12.42 -15.67
CA THR A 49 -7.20 -12.91 -15.19
C THR A 49 -8.13 -13.37 -16.30
N GLY A 50 -7.89 -12.94 -17.54
CA GLY A 50 -8.85 -13.11 -18.65
C GLY A 50 -10.14 -12.31 -18.47
N LYS A 51 -10.21 -11.40 -17.50
CA LYS A 51 -11.40 -10.61 -17.16
C LYS A 51 -11.16 -9.14 -17.45
N THR A 52 -12.24 -8.39 -17.63
CA THR A 52 -12.21 -6.95 -17.88
C THR A 52 -12.65 -6.18 -16.65
N LEU A 53 -12.19 -4.93 -16.52
CA LEU A 53 -12.70 -3.96 -15.56
C LEU A 53 -13.10 -2.67 -16.31
N LYS A 54 -14.03 -1.92 -15.74
CA LYS A 54 -14.32 -0.56 -16.20
C LYS A 54 -13.31 0.39 -15.59
N PHE A 55 -12.77 1.32 -16.37
CA PHE A 55 -11.72 2.22 -15.90
C PHE A 55 -11.99 3.66 -16.31
N TYR A 56 -11.69 4.60 -15.41
CA TYR A 56 -11.78 6.03 -15.63
C TYR A 56 -10.42 6.67 -15.31
N GLU A 57 -9.90 7.45 -16.25
CA GLU A 57 -8.77 8.32 -16.00
C GLU A 57 -9.26 9.60 -15.33
N GLY A 58 -8.80 9.88 -14.10
CA GLY A 58 -9.26 11.06 -13.39
C GLY A 58 -8.68 11.19 -11.97
N ASP A 59 -8.89 12.35 -11.39
CA ASP A 59 -8.40 12.73 -10.08
C ASP A 59 -9.53 12.68 -9.04
N ILE A 60 -9.25 12.11 -7.87
CA ILE A 60 -10.23 12.00 -6.77
C ILE A 60 -10.68 13.35 -6.20
N ARG A 61 -10.04 14.46 -6.58
CA ARG A 61 -10.45 15.82 -6.23
C ARG A 61 -11.53 16.37 -7.18
N ASP A 62 -11.81 15.67 -8.28
CA ASP A 62 -12.87 16.02 -9.23
C ASP A 62 -14.21 15.37 -8.81
N ALA A 63 -15.02 16.13 -8.09
CA ALA A 63 -16.33 15.69 -7.61
C ALA A 63 -17.28 15.33 -8.76
N GLN A 64 -17.25 16.06 -9.88
CA GLN A 64 -18.15 15.81 -11.01
C GLN A 64 -17.82 14.48 -11.68
N MET A 65 -16.55 14.20 -11.89
CA MET A 65 -16.09 12.91 -12.42
C MET A 65 -16.46 11.76 -11.48
N LEU A 66 -16.26 11.92 -10.16
CA LEU A 66 -16.66 10.91 -9.20
C LEU A 66 -18.19 10.69 -9.22
N GLU A 67 -19.01 11.73 -9.20
CA GLU A 67 -20.47 11.62 -9.32
C GLU A 67 -20.89 10.86 -10.59
N GLN A 68 -20.23 11.14 -11.72
CA GLN A 68 -20.47 10.39 -12.96
C GLN A 68 -20.14 8.90 -12.79
N ILE A 69 -19.00 8.57 -12.16
CA ILE A 69 -18.62 7.16 -11.92
C ILE A 69 -19.71 6.44 -11.11
N PHE A 70 -20.19 7.05 -10.02
CA PHE A 70 -21.23 6.45 -9.18
C PHE A 70 -22.58 6.35 -9.92
N ALA A 71 -22.92 7.33 -10.74
CA ALA A 71 -24.17 7.30 -11.55
C ALA A 71 -24.15 6.21 -12.63
N GLU A 72 -23.00 5.97 -13.26
CA GLU A 72 -22.85 4.99 -14.33
C GLU A 72 -22.63 3.55 -13.81
N ASN A 73 -22.30 3.39 -12.53
CA ASN A 73 -21.96 2.11 -11.93
C ASN A 73 -22.68 1.95 -10.59
N LYS A 74 -23.32 0.80 -10.39
CA LYS A 74 -23.87 0.46 -9.09
C LYS A 74 -22.73 0.04 -8.17
N VAL A 75 -22.07 1.03 -7.53
CA VAL A 75 -20.97 0.80 -6.59
C VAL A 75 -21.53 0.37 -5.24
N ASP A 76 -21.03 -0.73 -4.70
CA ASP A 76 -21.43 -1.24 -3.38
C ASP A 76 -20.41 -0.87 -2.28
N ALA A 77 -19.12 -0.76 -2.63
CA ALA A 77 -18.06 -0.35 -1.72
C ALA A 77 -16.89 0.31 -2.44
N VAL A 78 -16.07 1.05 -1.70
CA VAL A 78 -14.87 1.72 -2.22
C VAL A 78 -13.63 1.19 -1.51
N ILE A 79 -12.58 0.83 -2.28
CA ILE A 79 -11.22 0.66 -1.76
C ILE A 79 -10.41 1.89 -2.17
N HIS A 80 -9.90 2.61 -1.17
CA HIS A 80 -9.25 3.89 -1.38
C HIS A 80 -7.73 3.81 -1.22
N PHE A 81 -7.01 3.67 -2.36
CA PHE A 81 -5.54 3.70 -2.41
C PHE A 81 -4.98 5.04 -2.89
N ALA A 82 -5.74 5.82 -3.65
CA ALA A 82 -5.26 7.05 -4.27
C ALA A 82 -4.70 8.03 -3.23
N ALA A 83 -3.38 8.14 -3.16
CA ALA A 83 -2.66 9.04 -2.27
C ALA A 83 -1.21 9.21 -2.73
N LEU A 84 -0.61 10.36 -2.44
CA LEU A 84 0.83 10.54 -2.48
C LEU A 84 1.44 9.87 -1.25
N LYS A 85 2.53 9.09 -1.42
CA LYS A 85 3.05 8.18 -0.38
C LYS A 85 4.53 8.37 -0.02
N ALA A 86 5.25 9.28 -0.66
CA ALA A 86 6.70 9.43 -0.47
C ALA A 86 7.01 10.30 0.77
N VAL A 87 7.48 9.67 1.85
CA VAL A 87 7.77 10.33 3.15
C VAL A 87 8.71 11.52 2.96
N GLY A 88 9.87 11.32 2.31
CA GLY A 88 10.86 12.38 2.12
C GLY A 88 10.38 13.53 1.22
N GLU A 89 9.52 13.26 0.22
CA GLU A 89 8.87 14.28 -0.60
C GLU A 89 7.86 15.09 0.23
N SER A 90 7.10 14.43 1.10
CA SER A 90 6.08 15.07 1.93
C SER A 90 6.70 16.17 2.83
N CYS A 91 7.91 15.96 3.33
CA CYS A 91 8.62 16.96 4.13
C CYS A 91 9.03 18.20 3.31
N LYS A 92 9.25 18.04 2.01
CA LYS A 92 9.68 19.13 1.11
C LYS A 92 8.50 19.94 0.54
N ILE A 93 7.38 19.26 0.27
CA ILE A 93 6.20 19.87 -0.37
C ILE A 93 4.90 19.46 0.36
N PRO A 94 4.78 19.73 1.68
CA PRO A 94 3.67 19.22 2.50
C PRO A 94 2.29 19.64 2.00
N LEU A 95 2.12 20.86 1.52
CA LEU A 95 0.82 21.37 1.04
C LEU A 95 0.27 20.51 -0.11
N LYS A 96 1.13 20.03 -1.03
CA LYS A 96 0.71 19.11 -2.10
C LYS A 96 0.14 17.80 -1.53
N TYR A 97 0.73 17.30 -0.42
CA TYR A 97 0.25 16.10 0.26
C TYR A 97 -1.09 16.32 0.95
N TYR A 98 -1.27 17.44 1.64
CA TYR A 98 -2.55 17.78 2.26
C TYR A 98 -3.65 18.00 1.21
N ASP A 99 -3.37 18.72 0.14
CA ASP A 99 -4.34 18.94 -0.95
C ASP A 99 -4.72 17.61 -1.62
N ASN A 100 -3.75 16.82 -2.04
CA ASN A 100 -4.05 15.56 -2.72
C ASN A 100 -4.73 14.54 -1.79
N ASN A 101 -4.13 14.28 -0.62
CA ASN A 101 -4.56 13.17 0.22
C ASN A 101 -5.82 13.52 1.02
N ILE A 102 -5.87 14.69 1.67
CA ILE A 102 -7.00 15.05 2.52
C ILE A 102 -8.15 15.62 1.70
N ALA A 103 -7.91 16.66 0.88
CA ALA A 103 -8.99 17.24 0.10
C ALA A 103 -9.59 16.22 -0.87
N GLY A 104 -8.74 15.40 -1.54
CA GLY A 104 -9.22 14.31 -2.40
C GLY A 104 -10.07 13.27 -1.66
N THR A 105 -9.64 12.86 -0.45
CA THR A 105 -10.41 11.93 0.36
C THR A 105 -11.74 12.54 0.82
N VAL A 106 -11.75 13.81 1.25
CA VAL A 106 -12.99 14.50 1.65
C VAL A 106 -13.95 14.59 0.47
N THR A 107 -13.45 14.95 -0.72
CA THR A 107 -14.27 14.98 -1.95
C THR A 107 -14.89 13.61 -2.25
N LEU A 108 -14.09 12.53 -2.16
CA LEU A 108 -14.57 11.17 -2.36
C LEU A 108 -15.68 10.80 -1.35
N LEU A 109 -15.46 11.07 -0.06
CA LEU A 109 -16.43 10.78 1.00
C LEU A 109 -17.74 11.56 0.82
N GLN A 110 -17.68 12.84 0.42
CA GLN A 110 -18.87 13.66 0.12
C GLN A 110 -19.69 13.07 -1.04
N VAL A 111 -19.01 12.61 -2.10
CA VAL A 111 -19.70 11.97 -3.25
C VAL A 111 -20.26 10.61 -2.84
N MET A 112 -19.54 9.81 -2.07
CA MET A 112 -20.04 8.54 -1.54
C MET A 112 -21.31 8.74 -0.71
N ASP A 113 -21.31 9.70 0.21
CA ASP A 113 -22.47 10.03 1.05
C ASP A 113 -23.68 10.47 0.20
N LYS A 114 -23.46 11.41 -0.73
CA LYS A 114 -24.49 11.85 -1.68
C LYS A 114 -25.10 10.72 -2.49
N CYS A 115 -24.30 9.71 -2.85
CA CYS A 115 -24.72 8.54 -3.64
C CYS A 115 -25.23 7.38 -2.77
N GLY A 116 -25.25 7.50 -1.44
CA GLY A 116 -25.69 6.45 -0.52
C GLY A 116 -24.75 5.24 -0.42
N VAL A 117 -23.49 5.38 -0.80
CA VAL A 117 -22.47 4.32 -0.69
C VAL A 117 -21.64 4.56 0.56
N LYS A 118 -21.89 3.77 1.61
CA LYS A 118 -21.37 4.00 2.96
C LYS A 118 -20.32 2.96 3.41
N LYS A 119 -19.78 2.14 2.52
CA LYS A 119 -18.71 1.17 2.81
C LYS A 119 -17.39 1.60 2.17
N ILE A 120 -16.38 1.87 3.01
CA ILE A 120 -15.04 2.26 2.56
C ILE A 120 -13.96 1.44 3.24
N ILE A 121 -13.03 0.92 2.44
CA ILE A 121 -11.79 0.29 2.89
C ILE A 121 -10.64 1.25 2.59
N PHE A 122 -10.04 1.78 3.65
CA PHE A 122 -9.01 2.80 3.55
C PHE A 122 -7.61 2.24 3.73
N SER A 123 -6.74 2.57 2.79
CA SER A 123 -5.31 2.35 2.82
C SER A 123 -4.65 3.27 3.86
N SER A 124 -4.60 2.84 5.12
CA SER A 124 -3.81 3.52 6.14
C SER A 124 -2.37 3.00 6.15
N SER A 125 -1.58 3.34 7.14
CA SER A 125 -0.15 3.07 7.18
C SER A 125 0.35 2.92 8.60
N VAL A 126 1.37 2.09 8.80
CA VAL A 126 2.13 2.03 10.06
C VAL A 126 2.69 3.39 10.51
N THR A 127 2.85 4.34 9.59
CA THR A 127 3.34 5.70 9.93
C THR A 127 2.43 6.48 10.87
N VAL A 128 1.18 6.03 11.08
CA VAL A 128 0.25 6.63 12.07
C VAL A 128 0.65 6.35 13.52
N TYR A 129 1.55 5.39 13.76
CA TYR A 129 2.08 5.11 15.10
C TYR A 129 3.29 5.97 15.49
N GLY A 130 3.89 6.68 14.51
CA GLY A 130 5.06 7.52 14.76
C GLY A 130 6.24 6.73 15.32
N THR A 131 6.81 7.21 16.43
CA THR A 131 7.86 6.49 17.17
C THR A 131 7.20 5.50 18.13
N PRO A 132 7.41 4.20 17.97
CA PRO A 132 6.81 3.18 18.83
C PRO A 132 7.21 3.30 20.31
N GLU A 133 6.22 3.29 21.21
CA GLU A 133 6.47 3.19 22.65
C GLU A 133 6.68 1.74 23.08
N ARG A 134 6.11 0.79 22.35
CA ARG A 134 6.23 -0.65 22.55
C ARG A 134 6.18 -1.42 21.25
N LEU A 135 6.70 -2.63 21.24
CA LEU A 135 6.65 -3.58 20.13
C LEU A 135 6.20 -4.96 20.65
N PRO A 136 5.49 -5.76 19.83
CA PRO A 136 4.98 -5.43 18.51
C PRO A 136 3.88 -4.37 18.56
N LEU A 137 3.65 -3.68 17.41
CA LEU A 137 2.58 -2.68 17.29
C LEU A 137 1.23 -3.37 17.10
N ASP A 138 0.30 -3.15 18.03
CA ASP A 138 -1.11 -3.50 17.88
C ASP A 138 -1.97 -2.25 17.65
N GLU A 139 -3.27 -2.42 17.38
CA GLU A 139 -4.19 -1.34 17.05
C GLU A 139 -4.51 -0.42 18.24
N THR A 140 -4.12 -0.81 19.47
CA THR A 140 -4.29 -0.01 20.69
C THR A 140 -3.09 0.88 21.02
N CYS A 141 -2.00 0.77 20.25
CA CYS A 141 -0.81 1.60 20.42
C CYS A 141 -1.15 3.08 20.17
N HIS A 142 -0.43 3.96 20.90
CA HIS A 142 -0.58 5.40 20.74
C HIS A 142 -0.34 5.85 19.30
N LEU A 143 -1.17 6.77 18.82
CA LEU A 143 -1.07 7.33 17.48
C LEU A 143 -0.36 8.67 17.52
N SER A 144 0.69 8.77 16.72
CA SER A 144 1.47 10.01 16.51
C SER A 144 2.08 9.98 15.11
N THR A 145 2.69 11.07 14.68
CA THR A 145 3.29 11.12 13.34
C THR A 145 4.60 11.89 13.36
N THR A 146 5.55 11.47 12.52
CA THR A 146 6.88 12.10 12.41
C THR A 146 7.07 12.85 11.10
N ASN A 147 6.09 12.80 10.19
CA ASN A 147 6.17 13.41 8.86
C ASN A 147 4.79 13.74 8.28
N PRO A 148 4.71 14.66 7.30
CA PRO A 148 3.42 15.08 6.72
C PRO A 148 2.64 13.96 6.04
N TYR A 149 3.29 12.97 5.40
CA TYR A 149 2.58 11.82 4.84
C TYR A 149 1.85 11.03 5.94
N GLY A 150 2.54 10.68 7.04
CA GLY A 150 1.92 10.02 8.18
C GLY A 150 0.78 10.87 8.77
N SER A 151 0.98 12.20 8.87
CA SER A 151 -0.06 13.10 9.33
C SER A 151 -1.30 13.08 8.44
N THR A 152 -1.15 13.03 7.10
CA THR A 152 -2.33 12.89 6.21
C THR A 152 -3.07 11.58 6.45
N LYS A 153 -2.36 10.46 6.67
CA LYS A 153 -2.99 9.17 6.95
C LYS A 153 -3.76 9.19 8.28
N LEU A 154 -3.16 9.72 9.34
CA LEU A 154 -3.81 9.82 10.64
C LEU A 154 -5.04 10.77 10.62
N MET A 155 -4.93 11.90 9.94
CA MET A 155 -6.06 12.82 9.77
C MET A 155 -7.21 12.18 9.01
N MET A 156 -6.93 11.42 7.94
CA MET A 156 -7.97 10.70 7.18
C MET A 156 -8.64 9.61 8.02
N GLU A 157 -7.91 8.88 8.87
CA GLU A 157 -8.53 7.97 9.85
C GLU A 157 -9.49 8.71 10.78
N GLY A 158 -9.08 9.88 11.30
CA GLY A 158 -9.91 10.73 12.15
C GLY A 158 -11.17 11.21 11.45
N ILE A 159 -11.06 11.72 10.23
CA ILE A 159 -12.19 12.18 9.39
C ILE A 159 -13.21 11.05 9.20
N MET A 160 -12.74 9.84 8.85
CA MET A 160 -13.63 8.70 8.63
C MET A 160 -14.29 8.21 9.93
N GLN A 161 -13.59 8.27 11.07
CA GLN A 161 -14.17 7.97 12.38
C GLN A 161 -15.25 9.00 12.80
N ASP A 162 -15.01 10.29 12.52
CA ASP A 162 -16.00 11.34 12.78
C ASP A 162 -17.20 11.22 11.85
N LEU A 163 -16.98 10.79 10.61
CA LEU A 163 -18.08 10.50 9.67
C LEU A 163 -18.99 9.38 10.20
N TYR A 164 -18.43 8.27 10.69
CA TYR A 164 -19.20 7.21 11.34
C TYR A 164 -19.95 7.71 12.59
N LYS A 165 -19.35 8.56 13.42
CA LYS A 165 -20.03 9.14 14.60
C LYS A 165 -21.22 10.02 14.21
N SER A 166 -21.15 10.71 13.08
CA SER A 166 -22.22 11.56 12.58
C SER A 166 -23.36 10.77 11.93
N ASP A 167 -23.02 9.61 11.36
CA ASP A 167 -23.96 8.70 10.69
C ASP A 167 -23.51 7.25 10.85
N ASN A 168 -24.20 6.53 11.73
CA ASN A 168 -23.87 5.16 12.11
C ASN A 168 -24.13 4.11 11.02
N GLU A 169 -24.61 4.49 9.84
CA GLU A 169 -24.74 3.58 8.70
C GLU A 169 -23.41 3.32 7.98
N TRP A 170 -22.41 4.16 8.21
CA TRP A 170 -21.09 3.96 7.60
C TRP A 170 -20.40 2.69 8.11
N ASN A 171 -19.76 2.00 7.17
CA ASN A 171 -18.85 0.89 7.43
C ASN A 171 -17.45 1.33 6.99
N VAL A 172 -16.64 1.71 7.97
CA VAL A 172 -15.28 2.25 7.77
C VAL A 172 -14.26 1.19 8.16
N ILE A 173 -13.44 0.75 7.22
CA ILE A 173 -12.41 -0.25 7.45
C ILE A 173 -11.04 0.40 7.22
N LEU A 174 -10.24 0.51 8.27
CA LEU A 174 -8.92 1.14 8.27
C LEU A 174 -7.85 0.04 8.32
N LEU A 175 -7.11 -0.11 7.22
CA LEU A 175 -6.06 -1.12 7.11
C LEU A 175 -4.69 -0.43 7.21
N ARG A 176 -3.98 -0.62 8.33
CA ARG A 176 -2.66 -0.07 8.60
C ARG A 176 -1.58 -1.00 8.08
N TYR A 177 -1.01 -0.67 6.93
CA TYR A 177 0.02 -1.50 6.30
C TYR A 177 1.39 -1.27 6.88
N PHE A 178 2.16 -2.36 6.92
CA PHE A 178 3.60 -2.30 7.07
C PHE A 178 4.26 -2.13 5.69
N ASN A 179 5.42 -2.67 5.42
CA ASN A 179 6.16 -2.37 4.19
C ASN A 179 5.81 -3.35 3.06
N PRO A 180 4.95 -2.99 2.08
CA PRO A 180 4.61 -3.89 0.99
C PRO A 180 5.80 -4.09 0.05
N VAL A 181 6.06 -5.34 -0.32
CA VAL A 181 7.16 -5.78 -1.20
C VAL A 181 6.73 -6.95 -2.06
N GLY A 182 7.57 -7.33 -3.03
CA GLY A 182 7.30 -8.45 -3.92
C GLY A 182 6.46 -8.06 -5.14
N ALA A 183 6.06 -9.06 -5.89
CA ALA A 183 5.29 -8.91 -7.12
C ALA A 183 4.41 -10.14 -7.34
N HIS A 184 3.46 -10.07 -8.26
CA HIS A 184 2.64 -11.21 -8.63
C HIS A 184 3.50 -12.33 -9.24
N GLU A 185 3.16 -13.58 -8.96
CA GLU A 185 3.90 -14.77 -9.39
C GLU A 185 4.11 -14.87 -10.92
N SER A 186 3.24 -14.26 -11.71
CA SER A 186 3.42 -14.20 -13.17
C SER A 186 4.66 -13.41 -13.62
N GLY A 187 5.17 -12.49 -12.77
CA GLY A 187 6.21 -11.52 -13.14
C GLY A 187 5.74 -10.44 -14.13
N LEU A 188 4.42 -10.31 -14.35
CA LEU A 188 3.86 -9.32 -15.28
C LEU A 188 3.47 -8.01 -14.61
N ILE A 189 3.15 -8.02 -13.31
CA ILE A 189 2.86 -6.82 -12.52
C ILE A 189 3.73 -6.77 -11.27
N GLY A 190 4.14 -5.56 -10.89
CA GLY A 190 5.01 -5.31 -9.74
C GLY A 190 5.15 -3.81 -9.45
N GLU A 191 6.04 -3.43 -8.55
CA GLU A 191 6.30 -2.02 -8.24
C GLU A 191 7.18 -1.37 -9.30
N ASP A 192 6.68 -0.30 -9.93
CA ASP A 192 7.40 0.49 -10.94
C ASP A 192 7.34 1.98 -10.59
N PRO A 193 8.16 2.43 -9.63
CA PRO A 193 8.17 3.82 -9.20
C PRO A 193 8.78 4.71 -10.28
N LYS A 194 8.15 5.86 -10.55
CA LYS A 194 8.73 6.89 -11.42
C LYS A 194 9.94 7.54 -10.74
N GLY A 195 11.07 7.56 -11.43
CA GLY A 195 12.32 8.11 -10.92
C GLY A 195 13.09 7.18 -9.98
N ILE A 196 13.85 7.75 -9.04
CA ILE A 196 14.64 6.97 -8.07
C ILE A 196 13.72 6.47 -6.96
N PRO A 197 13.70 5.15 -6.69
CA PRO A 197 12.85 4.59 -5.65
C PRO A 197 13.19 5.12 -4.25
N ASN A 198 12.15 5.43 -3.47
CA ASN A 198 12.30 5.80 -2.06
C ASN A 198 12.29 4.58 -1.12
N ASN A 199 11.64 3.48 -1.54
CA ASN A 199 11.55 2.24 -0.77
C ASN A 199 12.75 1.33 -1.04
N LEU A 200 13.14 0.53 -0.03
CA LEU A 200 14.32 -0.35 -0.10
C LEU A 200 14.24 -1.35 -1.26
N MET A 201 13.17 -2.11 -1.36
CA MET A 201 13.10 -3.24 -2.29
C MET A 201 13.18 -2.86 -3.77
N PRO A 202 12.40 -1.88 -4.27
CA PRO A 202 12.58 -1.45 -5.66
C PRO A 202 13.95 -0.83 -5.92
N PHE A 203 14.57 -0.19 -4.90
CA PHE A 203 15.94 0.31 -5.02
C PHE A 203 16.95 -0.85 -5.17
N VAL A 204 16.87 -1.86 -4.30
CA VAL A 204 17.71 -3.08 -4.37
C VAL A 204 17.54 -3.79 -5.71
N ALA A 205 16.30 -3.92 -6.19
CA ALA A 205 15.99 -4.54 -7.48
C ALA A 205 16.60 -3.75 -8.66
N GLN A 206 16.61 -2.41 -8.60
CA GLN A 206 17.26 -1.59 -9.61
C GLN A 206 18.79 -1.69 -9.56
N VAL A 207 19.40 -1.88 -8.39
CA VAL A 207 20.84 -2.19 -8.29
C VAL A 207 21.13 -3.57 -8.88
N ALA A 208 20.36 -4.58 -8.56
CA ALA A 208 20.52 -5.94 -9.09
C ALA A 208 20.37 -6.01 -10.62
N SER A 209 19.50 -5.18 -11.20
CA SER A 209 19.33 -5.05 -12.66
C SER A 209 20.39 -4.18 -13.32
N GLY A 210 21.26 -3.50 -12.55
CA GLY A 210 22.30 -2.61 -13.08
C GLY A 210 21.80 -1.20 -13.43
N LYS A 211 20.56 -0.86 -13.12
CA LYS A 211 20.00 0.49 -13.33
C LYS A 211 20.55 1.50 -12.33
N LEU A 212 20.86 1.07 -11.12
CA LEU A 212 21.56 1.84 -10.08
C LEU A 212 22.86 1.16 -9.72
N SER A 213 23.86 1.93 -9.28
CA SER A 213 25.23 1.44 -9.07
C SER A 213 25.46 0.81 -7.70
N CYS A 214 24.73 1.23 -6.67
CA CYS A 214 25.04 0.86 -5.29
C CYS A 214 23.83 1.08 -4.38
N ILE A 215 23.61 0.19 -3.40
CA ILE A 215 22.59 0.34 -2.36
C ILE A 215 23.08 1.31 -1.28
N ASN A 216 22.25 2.27 -0.87
CA ASN A 216 22.51 3.12 0.27
C ASN A 216 21.88 2.51 1.52
N VAL A 217 22.70 2.07 2.47
CA VAL A 217 22.28 1.60 3.80
C VAL A 217 22.33 2.79 4.77
N PHE A 218 21.18 3.29 5.19
CA PHE A 218 21.06 4.48 6.02
C PHE A 218 21.12 4.13 7.51
N GLY A 219 22.29 4.34 8.12
CA GLY A 219 22.62 3.98 9.50
C GLY A 219 23.01 2.51 9.64
N ASN A 220 24.05 2.27 10.45
CA ASN A 220 24.50 0.94 10.90
C ASN A 220 24.81 0.92 12.39
N ASP A 221 24.23 1.87 13.10
CA ASP A 221 24.48 2.14 14.52
C ASP A 221 23.17 2.16 15.34
N TYR A 222 22.07 1.59 14.78
CA TYR A 222 20.84 1.37 15.52
C TYR A 222 21.00 0.26 16.56
N ASP A 223 20.21 0.32 17.64
CA ASP A 223 20.10 -0.77 18.62
C ASP A 223 19.26 -1.93 18.03
N THR A 224 19.91 -2.67 17.12
CA THR A 224 19.35 -3.80 16.38
C THR A 224 20.46 -4.85 16.15
N PRO A 225 20.17 -6.11 15.82
CA PRO A 225 21.16 -7.17 15.73
C PRO A 225 22.34 -6.89 14.79
N ASP A 226 22.13 -6.18 13.67
CA ASP A 226 23.18 -5.84 12.70
C ASP A 226 23.43 -4.33 12.57
N GLY A 227 22.82 -3.55 13.45
CA GLY A 227 22.92 -2.10 13.48
C GLY A 227 22.06 -1.37 12.45
N THR A 228 21.36 -2.07 11.55
CA THR A 228 20.49 -1.43 10.54
C THR A 228 19.03 -1.43 10.97
N GLY A 229 18.21 -0.60 10.33
CA GLY A 229 16.79 -0.49 10.66
C GLY A 229 16.03 -1.79 10.37
N VAL A 230 15.15 -2.20 11.30
CA VAL A 230 14.31 -3.40 11.21
C VAL A 230 12.87 -3.01 10.88
N ARG A 231 12.29 -3.64 9.86
CA ARG A 231 10.91 -3.41 9.40
C ARG A 231 10.19 -4.72 9.16
N ASP A 232 8.87 -4.67 9.34
CA ASP A 232 7.97 -5.74 8.89
C ASP A 232 7.68 -5.54 7.40
N TYR A 233 8.09 -6.50 6.60
CA TYR A 233 7.81 -6.52 5.16
C TYR A 233 6.69 -7.51 4.89
N ILE A 234 5.72 -7.09 4.11
CA ILE A 234 4.55 -7.91 3.72
C ILE A 234 4.51 -8.10 2.21
N HIS A 235 4.27 -9.32 1.75
CA HIS A 235 4.11 -9.56 0.33
C HIS A 235 2.85 -8.86 -0.20
N VAL A 236 2.97 -8.17 -1.34
CA VAL A 236 1.86 -7.38 -1.92
C VAL A 236 0.62 -8.20 -2.22
N VAL A 237 0.75 -9.49 -2.54
CA VAL A 237 -0.38 -10.40 -2.74
C VAL A 237 -1.08 -10.72 -1.42
N ASP A 238 -0.33 -10.97 -0.33
CA ASP A 238 -0.93 -11.13 1.01
C ASP A 238 -1.69 -9.87 1.42
N LEU A 239 -1.09 -8.70 1.15
CA LEU A 239 -1.75 -7.43 1.42
C LEU A 239 -3.04 -7.26 0.61
N ALA A 240 -3.03 -7.59 -0.69
CA ALA A 240 -4.23 -7.58 -1.53
C ALA A 240 -5.31 -8.51 -0.98
N LEU A 241 -4.95 -9.73 -0.59
CA LEU A 241 -5.86 -10.69 0.05
C LEU A 241 -6.40 -10.20 1.40
N GLY A 242 -5.64 -9.39 2.13
CA GLY A 242 -6.10 -8.72 3.35
C GLY A 242 -7.27 -7.76 3.09
N HIS A 243 -7.26 -7.05 1.96
CA HIS A 243 -8.39 -6.21 1.54
C HIS A 243 -9.63 -7.03 1.21
N ILE A 244 -9.43 -8.17 0.53
CA ILE A 244 -10.53 -9.09 0.23
C ILE A 244 -11.15 -9.63 1.52
N ALA A 245 -10.33 -10.10 2.45
CA ALA A 245 -10.80 -10.58 3.74
C ALA A 245 -11.58 -9.50 4.51
N ALA A 246 -11.11 -8.25 4.48
CA ALA A 246 -11.79 -7.12 5.11
C ALA A 246 -13.17 -6.84 4.46
N ILE A 247 -13.28 -6.90 3.13
CA ILE A 247 -14.57 -6.75 2.42
C ILE A 247 -15.54 -7.84 2.85
N GLU A 248 -15.07 -9.11 2.88
CA GLU A 248 -15.90 -10.29 3.14
C GLU A 248 -16.33 -10.40 4.60
N LYS A 249 -15.52 -9.94 5.56
CA LYS A 249 -15.76 -10.12 7.00
C LYS A 249 -16.35 -8.91 7.71
N CYS A 250 -15.97 -7.69 7.32
CA CYS A 250 -16.54 -6.47 7.89
C CYS A 250 -17.84 -6.11 7.15
N THR A 251 -18.94 -6.77 7.50
CA THR A 251 -20.25 -6.58 6.85
C THR A 251 -21.11 -5.55 7.57
N ASP A 252 -20.92 -5.42 8.88
CA ASP A 252 -21.72 -4.53 9.73
C ASP A 252 -21.15 -3.10 9.69
N SER A 253 -22.04 -2.11 9.87
CA SER A 253 -21.62 -0.72 10.06
C SER A 253 -20.75 -0.57 11.30
N GLY A 254 -19.75 0.30 11.23
CA GLY A 254 -18.78 0.45 12.31
C GLY A 254 -17.45 1.01 11.84
N VAL A 255 -16.52 1.14 12.78
CA VAL A 255 -15.11 1.43 12.50
C VAL A 255 -14.28 0.21 12.83
N HIS A 256 -13.73 -0.40 11.81
CA HIS A 256 -12.92 -1.61 11.88
C HIS A 256 -11.46 -1.27 11.57
N ILE A 257 -10.55 -1.52 12.50
CA ILE A 257 -9.13 -1.16 12.36
C ILE A 257 -8.30 -2.43 12.46
N TYR A 258 -7.40 -2.65 11.47
CA TYR A 258 -6.52 -3.82 11.43
C TYR A 258 -5.11 -3.47 10.98
N ASN A 259 -4.13 -4.04 11.65
CA ASN A 259 -2.75 -4.07 11.18
C ASN A 259 -2.56 -5.21 10.18
N LEU A 260 -2.03 -4.89 9.01
CA LEU A 260 -1.66 -5.88 7.99
C LEU A 260 -0.13 -5.94 7.87
N GLY A 261 0.46 -6.89 8.58
CA GLY A 261 1.88 -7.20 8.61
C GLY A 261 2.09 -8.69 8.82
N THR A 262 3.35 -9.12 8.84
CA THR A 262 3.72 -10.53 9.07
C THR A 262 3.95 -10.85 10.54
N GLY A 263 4.17 -9.83 11.38
CA GLY A 263 4.62 -9.99 12.76
C GLY A 263 6.12 -10.25 12.89
N HIS A 264 6.86 -10.22 11.78
CA HIS A 264 8.31 -10.43 11.75
C HIS A 264 9.03 -9.19 11.27
N GLY A 265 10.10 -8.81 11.98
CA GLY A 265 10.99 -7.74 11.56
C GLY A 265 12.19 -8.31 10.82
N TYR A 266 12.51 -7.73 9.66
CA TYR A 266 13.73 -8.00 8.90
C TYR A 266 14.59 -6.75 8.84
N SER A 267 15.90 -6.91 9.01
CA SER A 267 16.87 -5.83 8.88
C SER A 267 17.11 -5.45 7.42
N VAL A 268 17.78 -4.32 7.19
CA VAL A 268 18.18 -3.94 5.81
C VAL A 268 19.12 -4.99 5.23
N PHE A 269 20.05 -5.56 6.02
CA PHE A 269 20.96 -6.60 5.54
C PHE A 269 20.26 -7.93 5.31
N ASP A 270 19.27 -8.31 6.13
CA ASP A 270 18.45 -9.50 5.84
C ASP A 270 17.82 -9.41 4.45
N MET A 271 17.23 -8.25 4.12
CA MET A 271 16.61 -8.01 2.83
C MET A 271 17.63 -8.03 1.68
N ILE A 272 18.80 -7.43 1.86
CA ILE A 272 19.88 -7.46 0.84
C ILE A 272 20.34 -8.89 0.61
N HIS A 273 20.65 -9.65 1.66
CA HIS A 273 21.16 -11.02 1.54
C HIS A 273 20.10 -11.96 0.92
N ALA A 274 18.82 -11.81 1.29
CA ALA A 274 17.75 -12.58 0.66
C ALA A 274 17.60 -12.22 -0.83
N PHE A 275 17.77 -10.96 -1.19
CA PHE A 275 17.72 -10.54 -2.59
C PHE A 275 18.94 -11.00 -3.40
N GLU A 276 20.12 -11.03 -2.80
CA GLU A 276 21.33 -11.61 -3.41
C GLU A 276 21.13 -13.08 -3.76
N LYS A 277 20.52 -13.87 -2.87
CA LYS A 277 20.13 -15.25 -3.16
C LYS A 277 19.15 -15.33 -4.33
N ALA A 278 18.12 -14.48 -4.34
CA ALA A 278 17.08 -14.47 -5.37
C ALA A 278 17.63 -14.12 -6.76
N CYS A 279 18.56 -13.15 -6.85
CA CYS A 279 19.14 -12.70 -8.12
C CYS A 279 20.41 -13.43 -8.51
N GLY A 280 21.02 -14.22 -7.62
CA GLY A 280 22.29 -14.92 -7.86
C GLY A 280 23.51 -14.02 -8.01
N LYS A 281 23.46 -12.80 -7.43
CA LYS A 281 24.53 -11.79 -7.54
C LYS A 281 24.83 -11.19 -6.17
N THR A 282 26.09 -10.84 -5.93
CA THR A 282 26.48 -9.96 -4.81
C THR A 282 26.15 -8.51 -5.18
N LEU A 283 25.49 -7.80 -4.31
CA LEU A 283 25.02 -6.43 -4.55
C LEU A 283 25.91 -5.42 -3.82
N PRO A 284 26.47 -4.43 -4.54
CA PRO A 284 27.28 -3.40 -3.91
C PRO A 284 26.42 -2.50 -3.03
N TYR A 285 26.91 -2.22 -1.81
CA TYR A 285 26.28 -1.28 -0.91
C TYR A 285 27.29 -0.34 -0.26
N LYS A 286 26.82 0.77 0.25
CA LYS A 286 27.58 1.69 1.12
C LYS A 286 26.74 2.13 2.28
N VAL A 287 27.36 2.26 3.44
CA VAL A 287 26.74 2.83 4.62
C VAL A 287 26.70 4.35 4.51
N CYS A 288 25.53 4.93 4.79
CA CYS A 288 25.28 6.35 4.80
C CYS A 288 24.80 6.79 6.20
N PRO A 289 24.88 8.06 6.58
CA PRO A 289 24.26 8.56 7.83
C PRO A 289 22.76 8.19 7.90
N ARG A 290 22.22 8.10 9.11
CA ARG A 290 20.78 7.91 9.35
C ARG A 290 19.97 8.99 8.62
N ARG A 291 18.79 8.64 8.15
CA ARG A 291 17.82 9.62 7.65
C ARG A 291 17.06 10.21 8.82
N ASP A 292 16.69 11.48 8.72
CA ASP A 292 15.83 12.13 9.71
C ASP A 292 14.48 11.42 9.82
N GLY A 293 14.07 11.11 11.05
CA GLY A 293 12.80 10.45 11.33
C GLY A 293 12.78 8.93 11.16
N ASP A 294 13.91 8.28 10.79
CA ASP A 294 14.00 6.82 10.79
C ASP A 294 14.05 6.27 12.22
N ILE A 295 13.27 5.24 12.48
CA ILE A 295 13.22 4.51 13.76
C ILE A 295 13.99 3.19 13.66
N ALA A 296 14.51 2.69 14.80
CA ALA A 296 15.30 1.47 14.83
C ALA A 296 14.48 0.24 14.40
N THR A 297 13.35 0.01 15.03
CA THR A 297 12.55 -1.21 14.82
C THR A 297 11.05 -0.90 14.72
N CYS A 298 10.37 -1.58 13.78
CA CYS A 298 8.93 -1.46 13.61
C CYS A 298 8.36 -2.74 12.98
N TYR A 299 7.48 -3.46 13.72
CA TYR A 299 6.77 -4.65 13.22
C TYR A 299 5.40 -4.80 13.90
N ALA A 300 4.49 -5.52 13.21
CA ALA A 300 3.10 -5.68 13.59
C ALA A 300 2.87 -6.72 14.68
N ALA A 301 1.75 -6.56 15.42
CA ALA A 301 0.99 -7.66 15.99
C ALA A 301 -0.21 -7.91 15.07
N PRO A 302 -0.22 -8.97 14.24
CA PRO A 302 -1.29 -9.22 13.26
C PRO A 302 -2.45 -10.05 13.83
N ASP A 303 -2.44 -10.36 15.14
CA ASP A 303 -3.36 -11.30 15.79
C ASP A 303 -4.83 -10.92 15.61
N LYS A 304 -5.17 -9.63 15.63
CA LYS A 304 -6.53 -9.15 15.43
C LYS A 304 -7.03 -9.48 14.02
N ALA A 305 -6.24 -9.21 12.99
CA ALA A 305 -6.59 -9.54 11.61
C ALA A 305 -6.75 -11.05 11.43
N LYS A 306 -5.87 -11.86 12.03
CA LYS A 306 -5.98 -13.32 12.02
C LYS A 306 -7.26 -13.80 12.68
N LYS A 307 -7.61 -13.29 13.85
CA LYS A 307 -8.78 -13.70 14.62
C LYS A 307 -10.09 -13.27 13.98
N GLU A 308 -10.20 -12.02 13.52
CA GLU A 308 -11.47 -11.43 13.10
C GLU A 308 -11.69 -11.53 11.60
N LEU A 309 -10.63 -11.42 10.77
CA LEU A 309 -10.72 -11.55 9.32
C LEU A 309 -10.42 -12.96 8.82
N GLY A 310 -9.83 -13.83 9.66
CA GLY A 310 -9.31 -15.13 9.23
C GLY A 310 -8.14 -14.99 8.26
N TRP A 311 -7.45 -13.85 8.30
CA TRP A 311 -6.36 -13.52 7.39
C TRP A 311 -5.01 -13.52 8.13
N GLU A 312 -4.01 -14.10 7.48
CA GLU A 312 -2.60 -13.98 7.88
C GLU A 312 -1.71 -13.93 6.64
N ALA A 313 -0.58 -13.26 6.74
CA ALA A 313 0.44 -13.25 5.71
C ALA A 313 1.08 -14.65 5.59
N LYS A 314 1.30 -15.10 4.36
CA LYS A 314 1.79 -16.47 4.05
C LYS A 314 3.18 -16.47 3.45
N PHE A 315 3.54 -15.42 2.70
CA PHE A 315 4.82 -15.34 2.01
C PHE A 315 5.92 -14.82 2.92
N GLY A 316 7.06 -15.52 2.93
CA GLY A 316 8.25 -15.12 3.64
C GLY A 316 9.19 -14.23 2.82
N ILE A 317 10.34 -13.90 3.41
CA ILE A 317 11.34 -13.01 2.79
C ILE A 317 11.87 -13.58 1.45
N GLU A 318 11.99 -14.90 1.33
CA GLU A 318 12.53 -15.55 0.12
C GLU A 318 11.56 -15.38 -1.06
N GLU A 319 10.27 -15.62 -0.85
CA GLU A 319 9.24 -15.42 -1.87
C GLU A 319 9.08 -13.93 -2.23
N MET A 320 9.15 -13.05 -1.25
CA MET A 320 9.13 -11.59 -1.48
C MET A 320 10.25 -11.15 -2.42
N CYS A 321 11.47 -11.60 -2.14
CA CYS A 321 12.64 -11.27 -2.97
C CYS A 321 12.60 -11.95 -4.33
N ALA A 322 12.21 -13.22 -4.40
CA ALA A 322 12.14 -13.98 -5.65
C ALA A 322 11.11 -13.39 -6.62
N SER A 323 9.90 -13.07 -6.14
CA SER A 323 8.85 -12.46 -6.96
C SER A 323 9.23 -11.06 -7.43
N GLN A 324 9.83 -10.25 -6.55
CA GLN A 324 10.35 -8.93 -6.91
C GLN A 324 11.43 -9.01 -7.98
N TRP A 325 12.37 -9.95 -7.86
CA TRP A 325 13.40 -10.15 -8.88
C TRP A 325 12.83 -10.66 -10.19
N LYS A 326 11.89 -11.59 -10.16
CA LYS A 326 11.19 -12.07 -11.36
C LYS A 326 10.54 -10.92 -12.14
N TRP A 327 9.86 -10.02 -11.42
CA TRP A 327 9.29 -8.81 -12.00
C TRP A 327 10.36 -7.92 -12.61
N GLN A 328 11.38 -7.51 -11.83
CA GLN A 328 12.40 -6.56 -12.26
C GLN A 328 13.25 -7.09 -13.42
N SER A 329 13.63 -8.37 -13.39
CA SER A 329 14.45 -8.98 -14.44
C SER A 329 13.68 -9.18 -15.75
N GLY A 330 12.40 -9.49 -15.66
CA GLY A 330 11.50 -9.62 -16.82
C GLY A 330 11.05 -8.27 -17.40
N ASN A 331 11.16 -7.19 -16.61
CA ASN A 331 10.70 -5.85 -16.99
C ASN A 331 11.75 -4.78 -16.63
N PRO A 332 12.92 -4.78 -17.30
CA PRO A 332 14.00 -3.87 -16.92
C PRO A 332 13.67 -2.39 -17.08
N ARG A 333 12.67 -2.04 -17.89
CA ARG A 333 12.11 -0.68 -18.05
C ARG A 333 10.78 -0.48 -17.35
N GLY A 334 10.39 -1.39 -16.45
CA GLY A 334 9.10 -1.35 -15.79
C GLY A 334 7.94 -1.62 -16.74
N TYR A 335 6.94 -0.75 -16.71
CA TYR A 335 5.77 -0.81 -17.60
C TYR A 335 6.00 -0.12 -18.96
N GLU A 336 7.12 0.51 -19.17
CA GLU A 336 7.49 1.08 -20.49
C GLU A 336 7.82 -0.06 -21.46
N ALA A 337 7.24 0.02 -22.66
CA ALA A 337 7.43 -0.96 -23.73
C ALA A 337 8.84 -0.89 -24.36
#